data_74a90072c5f54d36497ba2b7c7bc00e6
#
_entry.id   74a90072c5f54d36497ba2b7c7bc00e6
#
_cell.length_a   1.000
_cell.length_b   1.000
_cell.length_c   1.000
_cell.angle_alpha   90.00
_cell.angle_beta   90.00
_cell.angle_gamma   90.00
#
_symmetry.space_group_name_H-M   'P 1'
#
loop_
_entity.id
_entity.type
_entity.pdbx_description
1 polymer ?
#
loop_
_entity_poly.entity_id
_entity_poly.type
_entity_poly.pdbx_seq_one_letter_code
_entity_poly.pdbx_strand_id
1 'polypeptide(L)'
;MKKSLIALAVLAASGAAMAQSSVTLFGIVDATYAYGSGSVSNKSQLTNSGYNGSRLGFRGVEDLGGGMSASFWLEAGLNNDNGTGGVTNTNNQAATSTGGGLTFNRRSTVSLNGGFGEVRLGRDYTPQFWNLTVFDPYGTNGVGTTQTLNSSLGGPTTVRASNSIGYFLPGNLGGFYGQAQYYMGENPSNAANKKDGNGLALRAGYANG
;
A
#
# COMPACT_ATOMS: atom_id res chain seq x y z
N MET A 1 -31.45 -40.71 16.49
CA MET A 1 -30.94 -39.82 17.53
C MET A 1 -29.42 -39.55 17.46
N LYS A 2 -28.53 -40.53 17.28
CA LYS A 2 -27.06 -40.29 17.21
C LYS A 2 -26.65 -39.42 16.01
N LYS A 3 -27.28 -39.53 14.84
CA LYS A 3 -26.97 -38.72 13.65
C LYS A 3 -27.39 -37.27 13.79
N SER A 4 -28.45 -36.96 14.51
CA SER A 4 -28.91 -35.60 14.79
C SER A 4 -28.01 -34.87 15.80
N LEU A 5 -27.46 -35.60 16.77
CA LEU A 5 -26.49 -35.06 17.74
C LEU A 5 -25.15 -34.71 17.07
N ILE A 6 -24.69 -35.51 16.12
CA ILE A 6 -23.49 -35.23 15.34
C ILE A 6 -23.70 -34.01 14.45
N ALA A 7 -24.86 -33.90 13.78
CA ALA A 7 -25.18 -32.72 12.97
C ALA A 7 -25.27 -31.44 13.82
N LEU A 8 -25.85 -31.54 15.03
CA LEU A 8 -25.93 -30.40 15.96
C LEU A 8 -24.56 -30.02 16.50
N ALA A 9 -23.70 -30.98 16.79
CA ALA A 9 -22.32 -30.72 17.22
C ALA A 9 -21.47 -30.07 16.12
N VAL A 10 -21.64 -30.49 14.86
CA VAL A 10 -20.98 -29.87 13.71
C VAL A 10 -21.52 -28.47 13.47
N LEU A 11 -22.82 -28.22 13.58
CA LEU A 11 -23.39 -26.87 13.52
C LEU A 11 -22.94 -25.97 14.67
N ALA A 12 -22.84 -26.49 15.89
CA ALA A 12 -22.32 -25.76 17.04
C ALA A 12 -20.82 -25.45 16.89
N ALA A 13 -20.04 -26.37 16.37
CA ALA A 13 -18.62 -26.17 16.07
C ALA A 13 -18.38 -25.15 14.92
N SER A 14 -19.25 -25.15 13.90
CA SER A 14 -19.18 -24.14 12.82
C SER A 14 -19.65 -22.75 13.27
N GLY A 15 -20.54 -22.68 14.28
CA GLY A 15 -20.96 -21.40 14.88
C GLY A 15 -19.91 -20.78 15.83
N ALA A 16 -18.99 -21.58 16.37
CA ALA A 16 -17.89 -21.10 17.21
C ALA A 16 -16.69 -20.55 16.41
N ALA A 17 -16.64 -20.82 15.12
CA ALA A 17 -15.66 -20.26 14.19
C ALA A 17 -16.18 -18.99 13.50
N MET A 18 -16.95 -18.15 14.20
CA MET A 18 -17.21 -16.78 13.78
C MET A 18 -15.95 -15.96 14.02
N ALA A 19 -15.00 -16.14 13.13
CA ALA A 19 -13.92 -15.18 12.98
C ALA A 19 -14.58 -13.80 12.83
N GLN A 20 -14.29 -12.89 13.75
CA GLN A 20 -14.87 -11.55 13.73
C GLN A 20 -14.20 -10.76 12.60
N SER A 21 -14.76 -10.91 11.39
CA SER A 21 -14.37 -10.12 10.23
C SER A 21 -14.56 -8.65 10.56
N SER A 22 -13.51 -7.86 10.42
CA SER A 22 -13.60 -6.42 10.64
C SER A 22 -13.32 -5.66 9.35
N VAL A 23 -14.20 -4.73 9.00
CA VAL A 23 -13.95 -3.76 7.93
C VAL A 23 -13.92 -2.37 8.54
N THR A 24 -12.83 -1.66 8.32
CA THR A 24 -12.63 -0.29 8.78
C THR A 24 -12.58 0.65 7.59
N LEU A 25 -13.45 1.65 7.58
CA LEU A 25 -13.31 2.85 6.75
C LEU A 25 -12.33 3.81 7.44
N PHE A 26 -11.37 4.35 6.70
CA PHE A 26 -10.41 5.32 7.22
C PHE A 26 -10.06 6.35 6.15
N GLY A 27 -9.48 7.48 6.56
CA GLY A 27 -9.05 8.49 5.61
C GLY A 27 -8.40 9.70 6.27
N ILE A 28 -7.89 10.58 5.44
CA ILE A 28 -7.35 11.89 5.78
C ILE A 28 -7.83 12.88 4.73
N VAL A 29 -8.27 14.05 5.18
CA VAL A 29 -8.57 15.20 4.32
C VAL A 29 -7.69 16.35 4.78
N ASP A 30 -6.73 16.74 3.96
CA ASP A 30 -5.78 17.81 4.21
C ASP A 30 -6.00 18.92 3.18
N ALA A 31 -6.56 20.05 3.61
CA ALA A 31 -6.79 21.23 2.79
C ALA A 31 -5.76 22.31 3.14
N THR A 32 -5.09 22.85 2.14
CA THR A 32 -3.96 23.76 2.32
C THR A 32 -4.13 25.00 1.44
N TYR A 33 -3.99 26.18 2.03
CA TYR A 33 -3.75 27.41 1.27
C TYR A 33 -2.26 27.58 1.05
N ALA A 34 -1.86 27.75 -0.19
CA ALA A 34 -0.47 27.97 -0.56
C ALA A 34 -0.31 29.30 -1.31
N TYR A 35 0.70 30.08 -0.91
CA TYR A 35 1.13 31.28 -1.62
C TYR A 35 2.57 31.11 -2.05
N GLY A 36 2.81 31.22 -3.34
CA GLY A 36 4.15 31.25 -3.93
C GLY A 36 4.47 32.61 -4.50
N SER A 37 5.66 33.12 -4.20
CA SER A 37 6.21 34.35 -4.78
C SER A 37 7.48 34.02 -5.55
N GLY A 38 7.57 34.49 -6.79
CA GLY A 38 8.71 34.24 -7.66
C GLY A 38 9.02 35.43 -8.58
N SER A 39 10.19 35.42 -9.20
CA SER A 39 10.64 36.49 -10.11
C SER A 39 9.77 36.61 -11.38
N VAL A 40 9.06 35.57 -11.78
CA VAL A 40 8.21 35.56 -12.97
C VAL A 40 6.76 35.85 -12.63
N SER A 41 6.23 35.22 -11.55
CA SER A 41 4.84 35.41 -11.14
C SER A 41 4.62 34.98 -9.69
N ASN A 42 3.54 35.52 -9.09
CA ASN A 42 3.05 35.07 -7.81
C ASN A 42 1.79 34.23 -8.02
N LYS A 43 1.55 33.25 -7.14
CA LYS A 43 0.37 32.41 -7.20
C LYS A 43 -0.21 32.15 -5.82
N SER A 44 -1.51 32.42 -5.68
CA SER A 44 -2.33 31.96 -4.55
C SER A 44 -3.17 30.78 -5.01
N GLN A 45 -3.22 29.74 -4.21
CA GLN A 45 -4.02 28.56 -4.55
C GLN A 45 -4.54 27.84 -3.31
N LEU A 46 -5.73 27.28 -3.42
CA LEU A 46 -6.16 26.22 -2.55
C LEU A 46 -5.61 24.91 -3.14
N THR A 47 -5.06 24.05 -2.30
CA THR A 47 -4.50 22.76 -2.70
C THR A 47 -4.76 21.72 -1.61
N ASN A 48 -4.45 20.48 -1.90
CA ASN A 48 -4.58 19.37 -0.96
C ASN A 48 -3.20 18.83 -0.55
N SER A 49 -3.19 18.03 0.51
CA SER A 49 -2.01 17.25 0.88
C SER A 49 -0.77 18.08 1.22
N GLY A 50 -0.95 19.25 1.81
CA GLY A 50 0.17 20.13 2.18
C GLY A 50 1.04 19.58 3.29
N TYR A 51 0.46 18.84 4.22
CA TYR A 51 1.20 18.10 5.23
C TYR A 51 1.06 16.60 5.03
N ASN A 52 -0.17 16.05 4.93
CA ASN A 52 -0.37 14.62 4.82
C ASN A 52 -1.25 14.28 3.60
N GLY A 53 -0.84 13.27 2.81
CA GLY A 53 -1.56 12.91 1.60
C GLY A 53 -3.03 12.59 1.85
N SER A 54 -3.95 13.39 1.27
CA SER A 54 -5.38 13.17 1.35
C SER A 54 -5.76 11.82 0.74
N ARG A 55 -6.58 11.05 1.45
CA ARG A 55 -6.91 9.67 1.07
C ARG A 55 -8.22 9.19 1.68
N LEU A 56 -8.82 8.21 1.02
CA LEU A 56 -9.92 7.40 1.53
C LEU A 56 -9.53 5.93 1.39
N GLY A 57 -9.82 5.11 2.38
CA GLY A 57 -9.48 3.70 2.33
C GLY A 57 -10.41 2.79 3.10
N PHE A 58 -10.32 1.52 2.75
CA PHE A 58 -10.98 0.39 3.41
C PHE A 58 -9.92 -0.64 3.74
N ARG A 59 -10.00 -1.23 4.90
CA ARG A 59 -9.15 -2.36 5.28
C ARG A 59 -9.97 -3.34 6.10
N GLY A 60 -9.60 -4.61 6.00
CA GLY A 60 -10.27 -5.66 6.77
C GLY A 60 -9.33 -6.81 7.05
N VAL A 61 -9.66 -7.56 8.08
CA VAL A 61 -8.94 -8.76 8.50
C VAL A 61 -9.97 -9.86 8.77
N GLU A 62 -9.67 -11.05 8.29
CA GLU A 62 -10.40 -12.29 8.52
C GLU A 62 -9.47 -13.27 9.23
N ASP A 63 -9.86 -13.79 10.38
CA ASP A 63 -9.16 -14.87 11.07
C ASP A 63 -9.47 -16.20 10.38
N LEU A 64 -8.47 -16.90 9.91
CA LEU A 64 -8.59 -18.21 9.26
C LEU A 64 -8.40 -19.38 10.23
N GLY A 65 -8.16 -19.09 11.51
CA GLY A 65 -7.80 -20.10 12.50
C GLY A 65 -6.34 -20.56 12.40
N GLY A 66 -5.87 -21.29 13.40
CA GLY A 66 -4.51 -21.82 13.41
C GLY A 66 -3.39 -20.77 13.44
N GLY A 67 -3.68 -19.54 13.87
CA GLY A 67 -2.74 -18.43 13.87
C GLY A 67 -2.53 -17.79 12.49
N MET A 68 -3.42 -18.07 11.53
CA MET A 68 -3.41 -17.46 10.20
C MET A 68 -4.53 -16.44 10.05
N SER A 69 -4.29 -15.42 9.24
CA SER A 69 -5.33 -14.45 8.84
C SER A 69 -5.17 -14.02 7.39
N ALA A 70 -6.29 -13.73 6.74
CA ALA A 70 -6.32 -13.00 5.48
C ALA A 70 -6.63 -11.54 5.75
N SER A 71 -6.06 -10.63 4.97
CA SER A 71 -6.37 -9.21 5.07
C SER A 71 -6.40 -8.53 3.72
N PHE A 72 -7.15 -7.43 3.64
CA PHE A 72 -7.12 -6.57 2.47
C PHE A 72 -6.92 -5.10 2.87
N TRP A 73 -6.39 -4.32 1.94
CA TRP A 73 -6.23 -2.89 2.07
C TRP A 73 -6.46 -2.22 0.72
N LEU A 74 -7.43 -1.32 0.66
CA LEU A 74 -7.74 -0.49 -0.51
C LEU A 74 -7.62 0.97 -0.09
N GLU A 75 -6.78 1.76 -0.78
CA GLU A 75 -6.52 3.17 -0.44
C GLU A 75 -6.41 4.01 -1.70
N ALA A 76 -7.31 4.99 -1.81
CA ALA A 76 -7.39 5.94 -2.91
C ALA A 76 -6.87 7.32 -2.48
N GLY A 77 -6.07 7.96 -3.31
CA GLY A 77 -5.70 9.36 -3.16
C GLY A 77 -6.85 10.27 -3.57
N LEU A 78 -7.02 11.37 -2.85
CA LEU A 78 -8.04 12.36 -3.08
C LEU A 78 -7.41 13.73 -3.33
N ASN A 79 -7.96 14.48 -4.28
CA ASN A 79 -7.71 15.90 -4.48
C ASN A 79 -8.96 16.66 -3.98
N ASN A 80 -8.98 16.95 -2.70
CA ASN A 80 -10.15 17.54 -2.04
C ASN A 80 -10.38 19.02 -2.39
N ASP A 81 -9.42 19.68 -3.03
CA ASP A 81 -9.53 21.03 -3.56
C ASP A 81 -10.41 21.10 -4.83
N ASN A 82 -10.49 20.03 -5.60
CA ASN A 82 -11.23 20.00 -6.87
C ASN A 82 -12.12 18.75 -7.05
N GLY A 83 -12.11 17.81 -6.08
CA GLY A 83 -12.97 16.63 -6.05
C GLY A 83 -12.50 15.47 -6.95
N THR A 84 -11.31 15.52 -7.51
CA THR A 84 -10.80 14.43 -8.36
C THR A 84 -10.09 13.34 -7.55
N GLY A 85 -9.98 12.13 -8.11
CA GLY A 85 -9.16 11.05 -7.56
C GLY A 85 -7.71 11.11 -8.03
N GLY A 86 -6.84 10.40 -7.31
CA GLY A 86 -5.45 10.26 -7.69
C GLY A 86 -5.24 9.31 -8.88
N VAL A 87 -4.23 9.59 -9.68
CA VAL A 87 -3.85 8.76 -10.84
C VAL A 87 -3.03 7.54 -10.41
N THR A 88 -3.05 6.49 -11.22
CA THR A 88 -2.27 5.26 -11.00
C THR A 88 -1.35 4.95 -12.17
N ASN A 89 -0.25 4.27 -11.89
CA ASN A 89 0.59 3.62 -12.88
C ASN A 89 0.34 2.10 -12.80
N THR A 90 -0.12 1.52 -13.89
CA THR A 90 -0.62 0.14 -13.91
C THR A 90 0.45 -0.90 -14.22
N ASN A 91 1.54 -0.53 -14.88
CA ASN A 91 2.54 -1.48 -15.40
C ASN A 91 3.99 -1.13 -15.00
N ASN A 92 4.18 -0.25 -14.01
CA ASN A 92 5.49 0.14 -13.48
C ASN A 92 6.40 0.86 -14.51
N GLN A 93 5.83 1.40 -15.58
CA GLN A 93 6.55 2.14 -16.62
C GLN A 93 6.15 3.62 -16.59
N ALA A 94 7.03 4.48 -17.10
CA ALA A 94 6.73 5.90 -17.27
C ALA A 94 5.58 6.09 -18.27
N ALA A 95 4.78 7.13 -18.11
CA ALA A 95 3.78 7.62 -19.07
C ALA A 95 2.43 6.88 -19.13
N THR A 96 2.14 5.88 -18.33
CA THR A 96 0.79 5.28 -18.30
C THR A 96 0.07 5.67 -17.01
N SER A 97 -0.39 6.92 -16.95
CA SER A 97 -1.25 7.37 -15.85
C SER A 97 -2.70 7.33 -16.30
N THR A 98 -3.50 6.52 -15.63
CA THR A 98 -4.96 6.53 -15.74
C THR A 98 -5.58 6.96 -14.43
N GLY A 99 -6.54 7.86 -14.46
CA GLY A 99 -7.20 8.33 -13.26
C GLY A 99 -8.21 9.44 -13.56
N GLY A 100 -8.91 9.86 -12.53
CA GLY A 100 -9.96 10.89 -12.59
C GLY A 100 -11.19 10.53 -11.77
N GLY A 101 -11.42 9.23 -11.54
CA GLY A 101 -12.42 8.69 -10.62
C GLY A 101 -11.80 8.13 -9.34
N LEU A 102 -12.55 7.31 -8.62
CA LEU A 102 -12.04 6.59 -7.46
C LEU A 102 -11.12 5.45 -7.94
N THR A 103 -9.83 5.63 -7.75
CA THR A 103 -8.81 4.61 -8.02
C THR A 103 -8.03 4.30 -6.75
N PHE A 104 -7.77 3.02 -6.47
CA PHE A 104 -6.96 2.63 -5.32
C PHE A 104 -5.46 2.72 -5.64
N ASN A 105 -5.05 3.90 -6.08
CA ASN A 105 -3.71 4.20 -6.57
C ASN A 105 -2.63 4.20 -5.48
N ARG A 106 -3.02 4.31 -4.20
CA ARG A 106 -2.07 4.34 -3.08
C ARG A 106 -1.73 2.94 -2.59
N ARG A 107 -2.73 2.10 -2.37
CA ARG A 107 -2.58 0.69 -2.02
C ARG A 107 -3.81 -0.10 -2.47
N SER A 108 -3.58 -1.27 -3.02
CA SER A 108 -4.62 -2.23 -3.40
C SER A 108 -4.05 -3.62 -3.22
N THR A 109 -4.27 -4.22 -2.04
CA THR A 109 -3.59 -5.46 -1.65
C THR A 109 -4.52 -6.45 -0.98
N VAL A 110 -4.18 -7.73 -1.16
CA VAL A 110 -4.64 -8.84 -0.34
C VAL A 110 -3.42 -9.52 0.27
N SER A 111 -3.54 -9.97 1.51
CA SER A 111 -2.42 -10.60 2.24
C SER A 111 -2.86 -11.87 2.94
N LEU A 112 -1.92 -12.81 3.06
CA LEU A 112 -1.99 -13.95 3.95
C LEU A 112 -0.91 -13.79 5.02
N ASN A 113 -1.31 -13.82 6.29
CA ASN A 113 -0.45 -13.63 7.43
C ASN A 113 -0.43 -14.90 8.28
N GLY A 114 0.70 -15.17 8.93
CA GLY A 114 0.87 -16.31 9.83
C GLY A 114 2.20 -16.27 10.56
N GLY A 115 2.54 -17.35 11.26
CA GLY A 115 3.84 -17.48 11.93
C GLY A 115 5.05 -17.42 10.97
N PHE A 116 4.82 -17.61 9.69
CA PHE A 116 5.81 -17.47 8.61
C PHE A 116 6.06 -16.00 8.21
N GLY A 117 5.29 -15.05 8.69
CA GLY A 117 5.28 -13.66 8.24
C GLY A 117 4.07 -13.33 7.38
N GLU A 118 4.24 -12.46 6.38
CA GLU A 118 3.14 -12.00 5.51
C GLU A 118 3.53 -12.17 4.04
N VAL A 119 2.65 -12.80 3.26
CA VAL A 119 2.66 -12.75 1.79
C VAL A 119 1.59 -11.78 1.33
N ARG A 120 1.98 -10.78 0.54
CA ARG A 120 1.12 -9.69 0.09
C ARG A 120 1.12 -9.59 -1.43
N LEU A 121 -0.06 -9.50 -2.03
CA LEU A 121 -0.25 -9.40 -3.47
C LEU A 121 -0.93 -8.07 -3.83
N GLY A 122 -0.54 -7.47 -4.94
CA GLY A 122 -1.18 -6.30 -5.52
C GLY A 122 -0.28 -5.06 -5.59
N ARG A 123 -0.89 -3.86 -5.51
CA ARG A 123 -0.18 -2.59 -5.55
C ARG A 123 0.16 -2.14 -4.14
N ASP A 124 1.45 -1.89 -3.87
CA ASP A 124 1.93 -1.49 -2.55
C ASP A 124 3.17 -0.59 -2.62
N TYR A 125 3.56 -0.07 -1.47
CA TYR A 125 4.84 0.60 -1.28
C TYR A 125 6.00 -0.36 -1.56
N THR A 126 7.04 0.20 -2.19
CA THR A 126 8.28 -0.54 -2.42
C THR A 126 9.15 -0.60 -1.16
N PRO A 127 10.02 -1.61 -1.01
CA PRO A 127 10.94 -1.70 0.11
C PRO A 127 11.82 -0.46 0.31
N GLN A 128 12.28 0.19 -0.77
CA GLN A 128 13.04 1.42 -0.68
C GLN A 128 12.22 2.58 -0.10
N PHE A 129 10.96 2.71 -0.47
CA PHE A 129 10.09 3.75 0.08
C PHE A 129 9.78 3.51 1.56
N TRP A 130 9.55 2.25 1.95
CA TRP A 130 9.42 1.90 3.36
C TRP A 130 10.65 2.29 4.18
N ASN A 131 11.83 2.06 3.62
CA ASN A 131 13.09 2.44 4.27
C ASN A 131 13.20 3.96 4.39
N LEU A 132 12.87 4.68 3.31
CA LEU A 132 12.84 6.14 3.33
C LEU A 132 11.89 6.67 4.42
N THR A 133 10.66 6.15 4.49
CA THR A 133 9.64 6.61 5.45
C THR A 133 10.07 6.41 6.90
N VAL A 134 10.76 5.30 7.20
CA VAL A 134 11.22 5.00 8.57
C VAL A 134 12.35 5.93 9.02
N PHE A 135 13.22 6.33 8.10
CA PHE A 135 14.39 7.15 8.42
C PHE A 135 14.22 8.64 8.10
N ASP A 136 13.12 9.04 7.46
CA ASP A 136 12.78 10.44 7.25
C ASP A 136 12.27 11.06 8.56
N PRO A 137 12.88 12.14 9.10
CA PRO A 137 12.40 12.80 10.31
C PRO A 137 10.95 13.30 10.22
N TYR A 138 10.45 13.53 9.01
CA TYR A 138 9.07 13.97 8.74
C TYR A 138 8.14 12.81 8.34
N GLY A 139 8.65 11.57 8.34
CA GLY A 139 7.86 10.38 7.95
C GLY A 139 7.31 10.49 6.53
N THR A 140 8.06 11.10 5.61
CA THR A 140 7.66 11.39 4.23
C THR A 140 6.43 12.31 4.08
N ASN A 141 6.22 13.21 5.04
CA ASN A 141 5.12 14.19 5.06
C ASN A 141 5.65 15.63 4.99
N GLY A 142 4.81 16.53 4.45
CA GLY A 142 5.05 17.96 4.42
C GLY A 142 6.24 18.39 3.54
N VAL A 143 6.58 19.66 3.61
CA VAL A 143 7.60 20.29 2.74
C VAL A 143 9.03 19.90 3.09
N GLY A 144 9.28 19.42 4.30
CA GLY A 144 10.61 18.99 4.76
C GLY A 144 10.97 17.55 4.40
N THR A 145 10.08 16.83 3.72
CA THR A 145 10.26 15.41 3.39
C THR A 145 11.42 15.18 2.42
N THR A 146 12.19 14.11 2.65
CA THR A 146 13.20 13.61 1.71
C THR A 146 12.58 12.94 0.47
N GLN A 147 11.28 12.70 0.47
CA GLN A 147 10.56 12.09 -0.65
C GLN A 147 10.70 12.90 -1.95
N THR A 148 10.75 14.23 -1.88
CA THR A 148 10.90 15.09 -3.05
C THR A 148 12.20 14.78 -3.79
N LEU A 149 13.32 14.67 -3.07
CA LEU A 149 14.61 14.30 -3.65
C LEU A 149 14.58 12.88 -4.22
N ASN A 150 14.04 11.94 -3.46
CA ASN A 150 13.93 10.55 -3.90
C ASN A 150 13.08 10.41 -5.18
N SER A 151 11.97 11.15 -5.28
CA SER A 151 11.11 11.16 -6.48
C SER A 151 11.80 11.75 -7.70
N SER A 152 12.75 12.67 -7.51
CA SER A 152 13.53 13.27 -8.59
C SER A 152 14.61 12.33 -9.15
N LEU A 153 15.13 11.44 -8.31
CA LEU A 153 16.20 10.50 -8.67
C LEU A 153 15.69 9.12 -9.08
N GLY A 154 14.49 8.76 -8.64
CA GLY A 154 13.91 7.45 -8.87
C GLY A 154 12.98 7.39 -10.08
N GLY A 155 12.68 6.19 -10.51
CA GLY A 155 11.75 5.91 -11.59
C GLY A 155 10.30 5.76 -11.12
N PRO A 156 9.43 5.21 -11.98
CA PRO A 156 8.00 5.02 -11.70
C PRO A 156 7.67 4.21 -10.43
N THR A 157 8.60 3.37 -9.98
CA THR A 157 8.46 2.50 -8.81
C THR A 157 9.11 3.06 -7.54
N THR A 158 9.50 4.33 -7.55
CA THR A 158 10.16 4.99 -6.40
C THR A 158 9.34 4.89 -5.12
N VAL A 159 8.02 5.01 -5.20
CA VAL A 159 7.12 4.97 -4.05
C VAL A 159 6.31 3.67 -4.02
N ARG A 160 5.78 3.27 -5.17
CA ARG A 160 4.85 2.14 -5.28
C ARG A 160 5.10 1.33 -6.53
N ALA A 161 4.84 0.02 -6.42
CA ALA A 161 4.80 -0.87 -7.57
C ALA A 161 3.44 -1.55 -7.67
N SER A 162 2.93 -1.69 -8.90
CA SER A 162 1.76 -2.51 -9.23
C SER A 162 2.18 -3.94 -9.53
N ASN A 163 1.21 -4.85 -9.54
CA ASN A 163 1.40 -6.25 -9.93
C ASN A 163 2.52 -6.93 -9.12
N SER A 164 2.53 -6.67 -7.80
CA SER A 164 3.62 -7.12 -6.95
C SER A 164 3.25 -8.30 -6.07
N ILE A 165 4.27 -9.11 -5.81
CA ILE A 165 4.30 -10.16 -4.79
C ILE A 165 5.32 -9.71 -3.76
N GLY A 166 4.85 -9.43 -2.54
CA GLY A 166 5.66 -9.03 -1.40
C GLY A 166 5.72 -10.12 -0.34
N TYR A 167 6.86 -10.26 0.30
CA TYR A 167 7.02 -11.07 1.50
C TYR A 167 7.63 -10.23 2.61
N PHE A 168 7.06 -10.30 3.79
CA PHE A 168 7.52 -9.61 4.99
C PHE A 168 7.89 -10.63 6.04
N LEU A 169 9.06 -10.48 6.62
CA LEU A 169 9.50 -11.31 7.73
C LEU A 169 8.56 -11.21 8.93
N PRO A 170 8.39 -12.28 9.70
CA PRO A 170 7.61 -12.23 10.92
C PRO A 170 8.27 -11.33 11.98
N GLY A 171 7.46 -10.73 12.86
CA GLY A 171 7.93 -9.78 13.87
C GLY A 171 8.68 -10.38 15.06
N ASN A 172 8.82 -11.72 15.15
CA ASN A 172 9.40 -12.44 16.28
C ASN A 172 10.88 -12.83 16.08
N LEU A 173 11.62 -12.12 15.22
CA LEU A 173 13.01 -12.41 14.89
C LEU A 173 14.03 -11.62 15.73
N GLY A 174 13.68 -11.27 16.98
CA GLY A 174 14.61 -10.63 17.91
C GLY A 174 15.13 -9.26 17.44
N GLY A 175 14.28 -8.47 16.76
CA GLY A 175 14.62 -7.16 16.25
C GLY A 175 15.01 -7.14 14.76
N PHE A 176 15.26 -8.28 14.14
CA PHE A 176 15.47 -8.33 12.69
C PHE A 176 14.14 -8.13 11.96
N TYR A 177 14.17 -7.30 10.93
CA TYR A 177 13.04 -7.11 10.01
C TYR A 177 13.52 -7.19 8.56
N GLY A 178 12.62 -7.53 7.67
CA GLY A 178 12.94 -7.59 6.26
C GLY A 178 11.72 -7.68 5.37
N GLN A 179 11.92 -7.33 4.11
CA GLN A 179 10.90 -7.35 3.07
C GLN A 179 11.57 -7.65 1.73
N ALA A 180 10.95 -8.53 0.96
CA ALA A 180 11.26 -8.76 -0.45
C ALA A 180 10.03 -8.45 -1.28
N GLN A 181 10.19 -7.84 -2.45
CA GLN A 181 9.10 -7.54 -3.36
C GLN A 181 9.55 -7.78 -4.80
N TYR A 182 8.83 -8.62 -5.52
CA TYR A 182 8.93 -8.75 -6.97
C TYR A 182 7.70 -8.11 -7.60
N TYR A 183 7.88 -7.35 -8.67
CA TYR A 183 6.78 -6.71 -9.39
C TYR A 183 6.95 -6.88 -10.90
N MET A 184 5.83 -6.93 -11.62
CA MET A 184 5.74 -7.30 -13.02
C MET A 184 5.20 -6.14 -13.86
N GLY A 185 5.82 -5.92 -15.01
CA GLY A 185 5.33 -4.97 -16.02
C GLY A 185 4.22 -5.53 -16.90
N GLU A 186 4.00 -6.86 -16.85
CA GLU A 186 2.94 -7.59 -17.55
C GLU A 186 2.91 -7.35 -19.07
N ASN A 187 4.07 -7.09 -19.65
CA ASN A 187 4.18 -6.98 -21.10
C ASN A 187 4.13 -8.36 -21.76
N PRO A 188 3.52 -8.48 -22.97
CA PRO A 188 3.48 -9.74 -23.71
C PRO A 188 4.87 -10.31 -23.97
N SER A 189 5.00 -11.63 -23.94
CA SER A 189 6.29 -12.33 -24.08
C SER A 189 6.97 -12.12 -25.44
N ASN A 190 6.21 -11.76 -26.48
CA ASN A 190 6.68 -11.44 -27.81
C ASN A 190 6.99 -9.95 -28.05
N ALA A 191 6.75 -9.09 -27.07
CA ALA A 191 7.03 -7.66 -27.16
C ALA A 191 8.54 -7.38 -26.99
N ALA A 192 9.05 -6.37 -27.69
CA ALA A 192 10.46 -5.94 -27.53
C ALA A 192 10.76 -5.47 -26.09
N ASN A 193 9.77 -4.89 -25.42
CA ASN A 193 9.84 -4.39 -24.06
C ASN A 193 9.30 -5.36 -22.99
N LYS A 194 9.32 -6.66 -23.28
CA LYS A 194 8.73 -7.71 -22.42
C LYS A 194 9.20 -7.72 -20.95
N LYS A 195 10.35 -7.16 -20.66
CA LYS A 195 10.92 -7.07 -19.32
C LYS A 195 10.72 -5.71 -18.65
N ASP A 196 10.25 -4.71 -19.40
CA ASP A 196 10.09 -3.36 -18.86
C ASP A 196 9.01 -3.36 -17.77
N GLY A 197 9.24 -2.62 -16.70
CA GLY A 197 8.35 -2.60 -15.54
C GLY A 197 8.51 -3.77 -14.57
N ASN A 198 9.35 -4.78 -14.89
CA ASN A 198 9.72 -5.82 -13.93
C ASN A 198 10.80 -5.33 -12.97
N GLY A 199 10.74 -5.77 -11.73
CA GLY A 199 11.78 -5.42 -10.76
C GLY A 199 11.75 -6.28 -9.51
N LEU A 200 12.87 -6.23 -8.81
CA LEU A 200 13.06 -6.85 -7.51
C LEU A 200 13.58 -5.79 -6.54
N ALA A 201 12.98 -5.71 -5.36
CA ALA A 201 13.42 -4.83 -4.31
C ALA A 201 13.50 -5.58 -2.97
N LEU A 202 14.51 -5.23 -2.18
CA LEU A 202 14.80 -5.87 -0.90
C LEU A 202 15.00 -4.81 0.17
N ARG A 203 14.59 -5.12 1.39
CA ARG A 203 14.88 -4.35 2.59
C ARG A 203 15.21 -5.32 3.72
N ALA A 204 16.26 -5.04 4.46
CA ALA A 204 16.60 -5.76 5.68
C ALA A 204 17.17 -4.79 6.70
N GLY A 205 16.93 -5.03 7.97
CA GLY A 205 17.42 -4.21 9.04
C GLY A 205 17.27 -4.85 10.40
N TYR A 206 17.81 -4.16 11.38
CA TYR A 206 17.72 -4.51 12.78
C TYR A 206 17.30 -3.28 13.57
N ALA A 207 16.28 -3.44 14.40
CA ALA A 207 15.82 -2.43 15.33
C ALA A 207 15.88 -3.00 16.75
N ASN A 208 16.69 -2.39 17.60
CA ASN A 208 16.71 -2.65 19.02
C ASN A 208 15.85 -1.56 19.68
N GLY A 209 14.71 -1.95 20.25
CA GLY A 209 13.75 -1.06 20.89
C GLY A 209 14.28 -0.46 22.20
#